data_0670ad62f3267909354c61af9e447c33
#
_entry.id   0670ad62f3267909354c61af9e447c33
#
_cell.length_a   1.000
_cell.length_b   1.000
_cell.length_c   1.000
_cell.angle_alpha   90.00
_cell.angle_beta   90.00
_cell.angle_gamma   90.00
#
_symmetry.space_group_name_H-M   'P 1'
#
loop_
_entity.id
_entity.type
_entity.pdbx_description
1 polymer ?
#
loop_
_entity_poly.entity_id
_entity_poly.type
_entity_poly.pdbx_seq_one_letter_code
_entity_poly.pdbx_strand_id
1 'polypeptide(L)'
;MVPFCITFLAPAHAAPCQPAELFAADNADPLFEPQADMTIELHGAAVTGSTPLDGVYWSSALQRTTHERSREFHLCGVDGSSHTAAEALRRQFDQDAVLTFDYLPQNAPRQNAILIAVPGVDVVRLGDALAADPVARDRIRGGSVTTTDHTLILVAEDGDRDIARGLVTAAGGNWDAAMITYGRREFVE
;
A
#
# COMPACT_ATOMS: atom_id res chain seq x y z
N MET A 1 53.45 -13.89 32.58
CA MET A 1 52.00 -13.76 32.74
C MET A 1 51.52 -12.64 31.79
N VAL A 2 50.88 -13.00 30.68
CA VAL A 2 50.36 -12.04 29.69
C VAL A 2 48.86 -11.91 29.95
N PRO A 3 48.31 -10.71 30.20
CA PRO A 3 46.89 -10.57 30.39
C PRO A 3 46.14 -10.71 29.05
N PHE A 4 45.21 -11.67 29.00
CA PHE A 4 44.29 -11.83 27.88
C PHE A 4 43.16 -10.77 28.00
N CYS A 5 43.19 -9.74 27.13
CA CYS A 5 42.09 -8.81 27.01
C CYS A 5 40.97 -9.48 26.18
N ILE A 6 39.90 -9.88 26.86
CA ILE A 6 38.65 -10.30 26.17
C ILE A 6 37.86 -9.03 25.81
N THR A 7 37.90 -8.67 24.54
CA THR A 7 37.04 -7.62 23.99
C THR A 7 35.64 -8.21 23.82
N PHE A 8 34.69 -7.79 24.66
CA PHE A 8 33.26 -8.03 24.41
C PHE A 8 32.82 -7.18 23.23
N LEU A 9 32.59 -7.80 22.08
CA LEU A 9 31.84 -7.20 21.02
C LEU A 9 30.38 -7.02 21.50
N ALA A 10 29.94 -5.77 21.65
CA ALA A 10 28.54 -5.46 21.89
C ALA A 10 27.72 -6.03 20.71
N PRO A 11 26.53 -6.63 20.94
CA PRO A 11 25.66 -7.09 19.86
C PRO A 11 25.31 -5.90 19.00
N ALA A 12 25.54 -6.02 17.69
CA ALA A 12 25.06 -5.04 16.71
C ALA A 12 23.54 -4.97 16.87
N HIS A 13 23.03 -3.82 17.30
CA HIS A 13 21.59 -3.58 17.30
C HIS A 13 21.17 -3.62 15.82
N ALA A 14 20.32 -4.57 15.47
CA ALA A 14 19.68 -4.58 14.17
C ALA A 14 19.00 -3.20 13.97
N ALA A 15 19.23 -2.57 12.82
CA ALA A 15 18.57 -1.31 12.52
C ALA A 15 17.05 -1.51 12.67
N PRO A 16 16.31 -0.55 13.29
CA PRO A 16 14.89 -0.69 13.44
C PRO A 16 14.24 -0.83 12.07
N CYS A 17 13.39 -1.84 11.93
CA CYS A 17 12.59 -2.05 10.73
C CYS A 17 11.70 -0.84 10.46
N GLN A 18 11.76 -0.30 9.26
CA GLN A 18 10.82 0.72 8.78
C GLN A 18 9.67 -0.01 8.07
N PRO A 19 8.44 0.08 8.60
CA PRO A 19 7.29 -0.54 7.97
C PRO A 19 6.89 0.22 6.70
N ALA A 20 6.46 -0.54 5.69
CA ALA A 20 5.93 0.00 4.44
C ALA A 20 4.91 -0.97 3.84
N GLU A 21 4.07 -0.47 2.94
CA GLU A 21 3.16 -1.27 2.13
C GLU A 21 3.56 -1.17 0.65
N LEU A 22 3.39 -2.26 -0.07
CA LEU A 22 3.58 -2.31 -1.50
C LEU A 22 2.34 -2.93 -2.15
N PHE A 23 1.75 -2.22 -3.10
CA PHE A 23 0.54 -2.64 -3.81
C PHE A 23 0.90 -2.95 -5.26
N ALA A 24 0.68 -4.19 -5.65
CA ALA A 24 0.97 -4.69 -6.99
C ALA A 24 -0.26 -5.38 -7.60
N ALA A 25 -0.41 -5.33 -8.92
CA ALA A 25 -1.44 -6.08 -9.62
C ALA A 25 -1.19 -7.58 -9.44
N ASP A 26 -2.25 -8.33 -9.07
CA ASP A 26 -2.22 -9.79 -8.92
C ASP A 26 -2.79 -10.42 -10.19
N ASN A 27 -1.93 -11.11 -10.95
CA ASN A 27 -2.34 -11.77 -12.20
C ASN A 27 -3.09 -13.10 -12.00
N ALA A 28 -3.46 -13.44 -10.76
CA ALA A 28 -4.10 -14.70 -10.39
C ALA A 28 -3.26 -15.97 -10.64
N ASP A 29 -1.98 -15.83 -10.95
CA ASP A 29 -1.05 -16.96 -10.99
C ASP A 29 -0.79 -17.44 -9.56
N PRO A 30 -0.96 -18.72 -9.24
CA PRO A 30 -0.66 -19.27 -7.90
C PRO A 30 0.79 -19.06 -7.47
N LEU A 31 1.69 -18.83 -8.41
CA LEU A 31 3.11 -18.56 -8.13
C LEU A 31 3.43 -17.07 -7.99
N PHE A 32 2.46 -16.17 -8.25
CA PHE A 32 2.69 -14.73 -8.17
C PHE A 32 3.19 -14.31 -6.78
N GLU A 33 2.45 -14.67 -5.73
CA GLU A 33 2.80 -14.30 -4.35
C GLU A 33 4.20 -14.78 -3.94
N PRO A 34 4.55 -16.08 -4.03
CA PRO A 34 5.87 -16.54 -3.62
C PRO A 34 7.00 -15.99 -4.49
N GLN A 35 6.77 -15.70 -5.76
CA GLN A 35 7.76 -15.05 -6.62
C GLN A 35 7.93 -13.57 -6.28
N ALA A 36 6.84 -12.86 -5.97
CA ALA A 36 6.88 -11.49 -5.53
C ALA A 36 7.61 -11.36 -4.18
N ASP A 37 7.30 -12.22 -3.21
CA ASP A 37 7.98 -12.26 -1.91
C ASP A 37 9.49 -12.41 -2.09
N MET A 38 9.92 -13.39 -2.88
CA MET A 38 11.34 -13.60 -3.16
C MET A 38 11.98 -12.37 -3.81
N THR A 39 11.29 -11.73 -4.76
CA THR A 39 11.80 -10.53 -5.44
C THR A 39 11.98 -9.38 -4.47
N ILE A 40 10.99 -9.15 -3.61
CA ILE A 40 11.03 -8.11 -2.59
C ILE A 40 12.20 -8.35 -1.61
N GLU A 41 12.36 -9.58 -1.13
CA GLU A 41 13.43 -9.94 -0.20
C GLU A 41 14.83 -9.77 -0.81
N LEU A 42 15.00 -10.14 -2.07
CA LEU A 42 16.27 -9.94 -2.80
C LEU A 42 16.64 -8.47 -2.99
N HIS A 43 15.67 -7.56 -2.86
CA HIS A 43 15.86 -6.12 -3.02
C HIS A 43 15.82 -5.34 -1.69
N GLY A 44 16.00 -6.04 -0.57
CA GLY A 44 16.34 -5.43 0.72
C GLY A 44 15.17 -5.11 1.64
N ALA A 45 13.96 -5.61 1.34
CA ALA A 45 12.81 -5.56 2.25
C ALA A 45 12.39 -6.98 2.62
N ALA A 46 12.08 -7.24 3.89
CA ALA A 46 11.46 -8.49 4.31
C ALA A 46 9.95 -8.40 4.15
N VAL A 47 9.32 -9.44 3.63
CA VAL A 47 7.87 -9.56 3.58
C VAL A 47 7.37 -10.15 4.90
N THR A 48 6.51 -9.43 5.61
CA THR A 48 5.93 -9.88 6.89
C THR A 48 4.53 -10.46 6.73
N GLY A 49 3.94 -10.32 5.56
CA GLY A 49 2.64 -10.84 5.18
C GLY A 49 2.14 -10.24 3.89
N SER A 50 1.06 -10.80 3.37
CA SER A 50 0.37 -10.25 2.20
C SER A 50 -1.15 -10.39 2.32
N THR A 51 -1.87 -9.51 1.65
CA THR A 51 -3.34 -9.47 1.66
C THR A 51 -3.86 -9.35 0.22
N PRO A 52 -4.71 -10.28 -0.25
CA PRO A 52 -5.34 -10.16 -1.55
C PRO A 52 -6.43 -9.09 -1.52
N LEU A 53 -6.50 -8.28 -2.58
CA LEU A 53 -7.38 -7.13 -2.71
C LEU A 53 -8.20 -7.18 -4.00
N ASP A 54 -9.44 -6.71 -3.92
CA ASP A 54 -10.27 -6.36 -5.07
C ASP A 54 -10.26 -4.84 -5.24
N GLY A 55 -9.59 -4.35 -6.29
CA GLY A 55 -9.47 -2.94 -6.60
C GLY A 55 -10.58 -2.44 -7.52
N VAL A 56 -10.97 -1.19 -7.32
CA VAL A 56 -11.87 -0.44 -8.19
C VAL A 56 -11.24 0.89 -8.52
N TYR A 57 -11.06 1.17 -9.81
CA TYR A 57 -10.37 2.36 -10.29
C TYR A 57 -11.16 3.04 -11.40
N TRP A 58 -11.07 4.37 -11.50
CA TRP A 58 -11.65 5.11 -12.60
C TRP A 58 -10.71 5.10 -13.80
N SER A 59 -11.20 4.60 -14.92
CA SER A 59 -10.49 4.66 -16.20
C SER A 59 -10.95 5.88 -16.99
N SER A 60 -10.08 6.88 -17.13
CA SER A 60 -10.35 8.07 -17.95
C SER A 60 -10.48 7.72 -19.44
N ALA A 61 -9.76 6.69 -19.90
CA ALA A 61 -9.85 6.24 -21.29
C ALA A 61 -11.18 5.56 -21.60
N LEU A 62 -11.70 4.77 -20.66
CA LEU A 62 -12.95 4.02 -20.82
C LEU A 62 -14.18 4.78 -20.27
N GLN A 63 -13.97 5.89 -19.56
CA GLN A 63 -15.02 6.68 -18.88
C GLN A 63 -15.92 5.83 -17.97
N ARG A 64 -15.30 4.87 -17.27
CA ARG A 64 -16.00 3.97 -16.34
C ARG A 64 -15.06 3.44 -15.27
N THR A 65 -15.62 2.86 -14.21
CA THR A 65 -14.88 2.09 -13.24
C THR A 65 -14.39 0.76 -13.86
N THR A 66 -13.18 0.39 -13.48
CA THR A 66 -12.55 -0.91 -13.82
C THR A 66 -12.26 -1.66 -12.55
N HIS A 67 -12.28 -2.99 -12.63
CA HIS A 67 -11.92 -3.87 -11.54
C HIS A 67 -10.54 -4.46 -11.79
N GLU A 68 -9.72 -4.49 -10.76
CA GLU A 68 -8.38 -5.05 -10.82
C GLU A 68 -8.11 -5.86 -9.56
N ARG A 69 -7.66 -7.10 -9.72
CA ARG A 69 -7.12 -7.85 -8.60
C ARG A 69 -5.74 -7.32 -8.29
N SER A 70 -5.50 -7.07 -7.03
CA SER A 70 -4.20 -6.61 -6.53
C SER A 70 -3.84 -7.32 -5.23
N ARG A 71 -2.62 -7.10 -4.79
CA ARG A 71 -2.12 -7.65 -3.54
C ARG A 71 -1.33 -6.57 -2.82
N GLU A 72 -1.59 -6.46 -1.54
CA GLU A 72 -0.82 -5.67 -0.60
C GLU A 72 0.24 -6.54 0.05
N PHE A 73 1.50 -6.13 -0.01
CA PHE A 73 2.61 -6.75 0.71
C PHE A 73 3.02 -5.86 1.87
N HIS A 74 3.02 -6.42 3.07
CA HIS A 74 3.47 -5.75 4.28
C HIS A 74 4.97 -5.90 4.41
N LEU A 75 5.70 -4.80 4.36
CA LEU A 75 7.15 -4.78 4.28
C LEU A 75 7.81 -4.30 5.58
N CYS A 76 9.00 -4.80 5.78
CA CYS A 76 9.92 -4.40 6.83
C CYS A 76 11.31 -4.22 6.21
N GLY A 77 11.78 -2.99 6.07
CA GLY A 77 13.02 -2.72 5.36
C GLY A 77 13.79 -1.54 5.91
N VAL A 78 14.83 -1.15 5.17
CA VAL A 78 15.56 0.09 5.37
C VAL A 78 14.98 1.19 4.48
N ASP A 79 15.32 2.46 4.74
CA ASP A 79 14.85 3.58 3.92
C ASP A 79 15.16 3.36 2.43
N GLY A 80 14.15 3.49 1.58
CA GLY A 80 14.23 3.29 0.14
C GLY A 80 14.14 1.84 -0.35
N SER A 81 14.08 0.83 0.53
CA SER A 81 13.95 -0.57 0.12
C SER A 81 12.61 -0.86 -0.55
N SER A 82 11.53 -0.20 -0.12
CA SER A 82 10.21 -0.30 -0.73
C SER A 82 10.21 0.13 -2.20
N HIS A 83 10.87 1.25 -2.52
CA HIS A 83 11.05 1.73 -3.90
C HIS A 83 11.83 0.72 -4.76
N THR A 84 12.97 0.24 -4.25
CA THR A 84 13.82 -0.72 -5.00
C THR A 84 13.07 -2.04 -5.25
N ALA A 85 12.33 -2.54 -4.26
CA ALA A 85 11.50 -3.72 -4.40
C ALA A 85 10.37 -3.51 -5.42
N ALA A 86 9.69 -2.35 -5.37
CA ALA A 86 8.63 -2.00 -6.30
C ALA A 86 9.14 -1.93 -7.75
N GLU A 87 10.30 -1.33 -7.98
CA GLU A 87 10.92 -1.26 -9.30
C GLU A 87 11.25 -2.66 -9.86
N ALA A 88 11.79 -3.54 -9.02
CA ALA A 88 12.09 -4.92 -9.41
C ALA A 88 10.83 -5.70 -9.73
N LEU A 89 9.79 -5.58 -8.89
CA LEU A 89 8.50 -6.24 -9.07
C LEU A 89 7.80 -5.79 -10.36
N ARG A 90 7.76 -4.48 -10.58
CA ARG A 90 7.20 -3.88 -11.79
C ARG A 90 7.83 -4.46 -13.06
N ARG A 91 9.16 -4.53 -13.11
CA ARG A 91 9.88 -5.08 -14.26
C ARG A 91 9.66 -6.59 -14.44
N GLN A 92 9.65 -7.35 -13.35
CA GLN A 92 9.50 -8.80 -13.39
C GLN A 92 8.13 -9.23 -13.90
N PHE A 93 7.07 -8.51 -13.49
CA PHE A 93 5.68 -8.86 -13.81
C PHE A 93 5.05 -7.94 -14.88
N ASP A 94 5.86 -7.12 -15.55
CA ASP A 94 5.43 -6.22 -16.63
C ASP A 94 4.24 -5.35 -16.24
N GLN A 95 4.31 -4.75 -15.04
CA GLN A 95 3.26 -3.88 -14.51
C GLN A 95 3.49 -2.44 -14.93
N ASP A 96 2.43 -1.70 -15.21
CA ASP A 96 2.49 -0.28 -15.56
C ASP A 96 3.03 0.56 -14.41
N ALA A 97 2.53 0.30 -13.20
CA ALA A 97 2.97 0.96 -11.98
C ALA A 97 2.81 0.04 -10.76
N VAL A 98 3.63 0.28 -9.75
CA VAL A 98 3.52 -0.31 -8.41
C VAL A 98 3.45 0.83 -7.41
N LEU A 99 2.47 0.80 -6.50
CA LEU A 99 2.33 1.80 -5.46
C LEU A 99 3.07 1.36 -4.21
N THR A 100 3.88 2.24 -3.64
CA THR A 100 4.45 2.07 -2.29
C THR A 100 3.88 3.10 -1.32
N PHE A 101 3.82 2.71 -0.05
CA PHE A 101 3.44 3.59 1.05
C PHE A 101 4.37 3.34 2.24
N ASP A 102 5.29 4.27 2.49
CA ASP A 102 6.19 4.24 3.64
C ASP A 102 5.53 4.95 4.82
N TYR A 103 5.39 4.29 5.95
CA TYR A 103 4.81 4.90 7.15
C TYR A 103 5.74 5.96 7.72
N LEU A 104 5.20 7.15 7.95
CA LEU A 104 5.91 8.30 8.52
C LEU A 104 5.08 8.93 9.63
N PRO A 105 5.72 9.57 10.62
CA PRO A 105 5.00 10.41 11.57
C PRO A 105 4.21 11.51 10.86
N GLN A 106 3.05 11.87 11.42
CA GLN A 106 2.28 13.01 10.95
C GLN A 106 3.17 14.28 10.99
N ASN A 107 3.10 15.07 9.93
CA ASN A 107 3.92 16.27 9.71
C ASN A 107 5.43 16.00 9.47
N ALA A 108 5.84 14.78 9.18
CA ALA A 108 7.21 14.53 8.72
C ALA A 108 7.46 15.26 7.39
N PRO A 109 8.69 15.79 7.14
CA PRO A 109 8.97 16.60 5.94
C PRO A 109 8.70 15.89 4.60
N ARG A 110 8.75 14.55 4.59
CA ARG A 110 8.49 13.73 3.39
C ARG A 110 7.07 13.15 3.34
N GLN A 111 6.25 13.42 4.34
CA GLN A 111 4.85 12.95 4.35
C GLN A 111 4.08 13.69 3.26
N ASN A 112 3.38 12.93 2.40
CA ASN A 112 2.58 13.47 1.29
C ASN A 112 1.22 12.77 1.16
N ALA A 113 0.96 11.74 1.96
CA ALA A 113 -0.22 10.91 1.82
C ALA A 113 -0.73 10.37 3.16
N ILE A 114 -1.96 9.90 3.11
CA ILE A 114 -2.64 9.15 4.16
C ILE A 114 -3.09 7.79 3.59
N LEU A 115 -2.98 6.76 4.40
CA LEU A 115 -3.60 5.47 4.17
C LEU A 115 -4.78 5.35 5.11
N ILE A 116 -5.95 5.04 4.55
CA ILE A 116 -7.22 4.98 5.26
C ILE A 116 -7.73 3.55 5.15
N ALA A 117 -7.93 2.88 6.28
CA ALA A 117 -8.52 1.56 6.35
C ALA A 117 -9.91 1.65 7.02
N VAL A 118 -10.95 1.18 6.32
CA VAL A 118 -12.35 1.23 6.81
C VAL A 118 -12.99 -0.15 6.68
N PRO A 119 -13.40 -0.78 7.79
CA PRO A 119 -14.03 -2.10 7.75
C PRO A 119 -15.44 -2.05 7.15
N GLY A 120 -15.88 -3.17 6.56
CA GLY A 120 -17.26 -3.40 6.15
C GLY A 120 -17.70 -2.63 4.90
N VAL A 121 -16.79 -2.34 3.97
CA VAL A 121 -17.09 -1.69 2.70
C VAL A 121 -17.23 -2.73 1.59
N ASP A 122 -18.33 -2.62 0.83
CA ASP A 122 -18.57 -3.47 -0.34
C ASP A 122 -17.90 -2.87 -1.59
N VAL A 123 -17.21 -3.72 -2.36
CA VAL A 123 -16.45 -3.30 -3.55
C VAL A 123 -17.36 -2.73 -4.65
N VAL A 124 -18.58 -3.23 -4.81
CA VAL A 124 -19.53 -2.74 -5.82
C VAL A 124 -19.99 -1.33 -5.45
N ARG A 125 -20.34 -1.12 -4.17
CA ARG A 125 -20.71 0.21 -3.66
C ARG A 125 -19.58 1.23 -3.79
N LEU A 126 -18.33 0.79 -3.58
CA LEU A 126 -17.17 1.65 -3.82
C LEU A 126 -17.10 2.08 -5.30
N GLY A 127 -17.34 1.15 -6.22
CA GLY A 127 -17.38 1.42 -7.65
C GLY A 127 -18.48 2.40 -8.03
N ASP A 128 -19.70 2.23 -7.51
CA ASP A 128 -20.83 3.12 -7.74
C ASP A 128 -20.57 4.53 -7.17
N ALA A 129 -20.04 4.61 -5.96
CA ALA A 129 -19.70 5.87 -5.31
C ALA A 129 -18.61 6.64 -6.09
N LEU A 130 -17.57 5.95 -6.54
CA LEU A 130 -16.52 6.53 -7.36
C LEU A 130 -17.05 7.00 -8.71
N ALA A 131 -17.94 6.22 -9.36
CA ALA A 131 -18.56 6.60 -10.62
C ALA A 131 -19.45 7.84 -10.50
N ALA A 132 -20.08 8.04 -9.35
CA ALA A 132 -21.00 9.16 -9.11
C ALA A 132 -20.29 10.47 -8.74
N ASP A 133 -19.06 10.42 -8.20
CA ASP A 133 -18.33 11.60 -7.71
C ASP A 133 -17.15 11.97 -8.63
N PRO A 134 -17.28 13.04 -9.46
CA PRO A 134 -16.21 13.49 -10.34
C PRO A 134 -14.95 13.94 -9.59
N VAL A 135 -15.09 14.51 -8.39
CA VAL A 135 -13.94 14.98 -7.60
C VAL A 135 -13.18 13.78 -7.05
N ALA A 136 -13.88 12.77 -6.53
CA ALA A 136 -13.24 11.54 -6.08
C ALA A 136 -12.53 10.81 -7.23
N ARG A 137 -13.10 10.80 -8.43
CA ARG A 137 -12.47 10.22 -9.63
C ARG A 137 -11.14 10.87 -9.97
N ASP A 138 -11.06 12.19 -9.88
CA ASP A 138 -9.86 12.94 -10.22
C ASP A 138 -8.79 12.87 -9.13
N ARG A 139 -9.20 12.92 -7.85
CA ARG A 139 -8.29 13.07 -6.71
C ARG A 139 -7.91 11.74 -6.08
N ILE A 140 -8.87 10.84 -5.86
CA ILE A 140 -8.65 9.54 -5.22
C ILE A 140 -8.34 8.47 -6.27
N ARG A 141 -9.03 8.53 -7.42
CA ARG A 141 -8.91 7.64 -8.59
C ARG A 141 -9.36 6.19 -8.35
N GLY A 142 -9.38 5.70 -7.13
CA GLY A 142 -9.79 4.35 -6.81
C GLY A 142 -9.41 3.94 -5.41
N GLY A 143 -9.69 2.69 -5.10
CA GLY A 143 -9.36 2.05 -3.84
C GLY A 143 -9.49 0.54 -3.97
N SER A 144 -9.09 -0.16 -2.95
CA SER A 144 -9.15 -1.62 -2.91
C SER A 144 -9.84 -2.10 -1.64
N VAL A 145 -10.49 -3.25 -1.73
CA VAL A 145 -11.16 -3.88 -0.59
C VAL A 145 -10.53 -5.25 -0.37
N THR A 146 -10.19 -5.57 0.88
CA THR A 146 -9.65 -6.88 1.23
C THR A 146 -10.69 -7.98 0.95
N THR A 147 -10.25 -9.10 0.39
CA THR A 147 -11.17 -10.18 0.01
C THR A 147 -11.69 -10.97 1.21
N THR A 148 -11.04 -10.88 2.37
CA THR A 148 -11.33 -11.68 3.56
C THR A 148 -12.32 -11.03 4.52
N ASP A 149 -12.10 -9.74 4.83
CA ASP A 149 -12.83 -9.02 5.88
C ASP A 149 -13.51 -7.74 5.38
N HIS A 150 -13.48 -7.51 4.06
CA HIS A 150 -14.09 -6.36 3.40
C HIS A 150 -13.63 -5.01 3.99
N THR A 151 -12.33 -4.91 4.29
CA THR A 151 -11.72 -3.66 4.71
C THR A 151 -11.31 -2.86 3.48
N LEU A 152 -11.87 -1.66 3.32
CA LEU A 152 -11.46 -0.71 2.29
C LEU A 152 -10.09 -0.14 2.63
N ILE A 153 -9.18 -0.16 1.68
CA ILE A 153 -7.87 0.48 1.72
C ILE A 153 -7.85 1.61 0.68
N LEU A 154 -7.72 2.84 1.14
CA LEU A 154 -7.53 4.03 0.29
C LEU A 154 -6.17 4.67 0.59
N VAL A 155 -5.41 4.97 -0.45
CA VAL A 155 -4.20 5.80 -0.36
C VAL A 155 -4.47 7.11 -1.06
N ALA A 156 -4.58 8.19 -0.28
CA ALA A 156 -4.93 9.53 -0.76
C ALA A 156 -3.81 10.54 -0.47
N GLU A 157 -3.80 11.66 -1.17
CA GLU A 157 -2.98 12.80 -0.77
C GLU A 157 -3.46 13.34 0.57
N ASP A 158 -2.56 13.91 1.36
CA ASP A 158 -2.87 14.41 2.70
C ASP A 158 -4.01 15.47 2.68
N GLY A 159 -4.04 16.31 1.66
CA GLY A 159 -5.10 17.32 1.47
C GLY A 159 -6.47 16.79 1.03
N ASP A 160 -6.59 15.50 0.66
CA ASP A 160 -7.81 14.92 0.10
C ASP A 160 -8.65 14.15 1.14
N ARG A 161 -8.36 14.32 2.41
CA ARG A 161 -9.05 13.61 3.51
C ARG A 161 -10.57 13.78 3.49
N ASP A 162 -11.07 14.98 3.20
CA ASP A 162 -12.53 15.22 3.18
C ASP A 162 -13.19 14.59 1.95
N ILE A 163 -12.49 14.54 0.82
CA ILE A 163 -12.94 13.82 -0.39
C ILE A 163 -13.00 12.32 -0.10
N ALA A 164 -11.96 11.77 0.53
CA ALA A 164 -11.93 10.37 0.95
C ALA A 164 -13.07 10.03 1.92
N ARG A 165 -13.38 10.92 2.88
CA ARG A 165 -14.52 10.77 3.78
C ARG A 165 -15.84 10.70 3.04
N GLY A 166 -16.04 11.58 2.06
CA GLY A 166 -17.23 11.58 1.20
C GLY A 166 -17.39 10.27 0.45
N LEU A 167 -16.31 9.79 -0.18
CA LEU A 167 -16.29 8.52 -0.91
C LEU A 167 -16.59 7.33 0.00
N VAL A 168 -15.93 7.24 1.15
CA VAL A 168 -16.17 6.17 2.16
C VAL A 168 -17.63 6.15 2.59
N THR A 169 -18.20 7.31 2.90
CA THR A 169 -19.59 7.42 3.34
C THR A 169 -20.56 7.01 2.23
N ALA A 170 -20.32 7.45 0.98
CA ALA A 170 -21.13 7.07 -0.17
C ALA A 170 -21.05 5.56 -0.48
N ALA A 171 -19.89 4.94 -0.23
CA ALA A 171 -19.70 3.48 -0.34
C ALA A 171 -20.32 2.69 0.83
N GLY A 172 -20.94 3.36 1.80
CA GLY A 172 -21.59 2.74 2.96
C GLY A 172 -20.64 2.41 4.11
N GLY A 173 -19.41 2.89 4.07
CA GLY A 173 -18.43 2.75 5.15
C GLY A 173 -18.71 3.69 6.32
N ASN A 174 -18.30 3.26 7.51
CA ASN A 174 -18.37 4.09 8.73
C ASN A 174 -17.05 4.84 8.91
N TRP A 175 -17.04 6.16 8.63
CA TRP A 175 -15.85 6.98 8.79
C TRP A 175 -15.32 7.02 10.23
N ASP A 176 -16.19 6.91 11.23
CA ASP A 176 -15.77 6.94 12.64
C ASP A 176 -15.00 5.66 13.04
N ALA A 177 -15.12 4.59 12.25
CA ALA A 177 -14.35 3.37 12.39
C ALA A 177 -13.07 3.37 11.54
N ALA A 178 -12.78 4.44 10.80
CA ALA A 178 -11.62 4.52 9.94
C ALA A 178 -10.32 4.60 10.76
N MET A 179 -9.36 3.76 10.41
CA MET A 179 -7.96 3.93 10.81
C MET A 179 -7.23 4.77 9.77
N ILE A 180 -6.60 5.85 10.21
CA ILE A 180 -5.85 6.75 9.33
C ILE A 180 -4.41 6.76 9.78
N THR A 181 -3.52 6.42 8.86
CA THR A 181 -2.07 6.46 9.05
C THR A 181 -1.45 7.43 8.07
N TYR A 182 -0.30 7.99 8.43
CA TYR A 182 0.41 8.99 7.65
C TYR A 182 1.65 8.37 7.01
N GLY A 183 2.00 8.86 5.83
CA GLY A 183 3.15 8.31 5.14
C GLY A 183 3.53 9.05 3.87
N ARG A 184 4.44 8.42 3.14
CA ARG A 184 4.84 8.82 1.81
C ARG A 184 4.37 7.78 0.82
N ARG A 185 3.53 8.19 -0.12
CA ARG A 185 3.20 7.36 -1.28
C ARG A 185 4.10 7.68 -2.45
N GLU A 186 4.36 6.66 -3.25
CA GLU A 186 5.08 6.79 -4.50
C GLU A 186 4.52 5.78 -5.52
N PHE A 187 4.26 6.24 -6.75
CA PHE A 187 3.99 5.37 -7.88
C PHE A 187 5.31 5.14 -8.62
N VAL A 188 5.77 3.89 -8.63
CA VAL A 188 6.96 3.47 -9.36
C VAL A 188 6.53 3.03 -10.75
N GLU A 189 6.80 3.88 -11.76
CA GLU A 189 6.41 3.74 -13.17
C GLU A 189 7.60 3.33 -14.06
#